data_9ff21a426578fd349ff5ab49ac6f34d7
#
_entry.id   9ff21a426578fd349ff5ab49ac6f34d7
#
_cell.length_a   1.000
_cell.length_b   1.000
_cell.length_c   1.000
_cell.angle_alpha   90.00
_cell.angle_beta   90.00
_cell.angle_gamma   90.00
#
_symmetry.space_group_name_H-M   'P 1'
#
loop_
_entity.id
_entity.type
_entity.pdbx_description
1 polymer ?
#
loop_
_entity_poly.entity_id
_entity_poly.type
_entity_poly.pdbx_seq_one_letter_code
_entity_poly.pdbx_strand_id
1 'polypeptide(L)'
;LVAVTMLGIYLANQRNLELEPVIEFKEHLQVLLVGVLFIMLAGRVTPSQILDILSAGLIFVALLVLVIRPASVLLGLVGTETTRQERTLMSFMAPRGIVAASVASIFAMQFSESADHVREQAKQIAASDPEHSKRLFSFANQIAGMASQVDRLVPLVFLVIVCTVAIYGLGIGRLAEKLGLASASPRGVMFAGSPAWTIDTAKTLRDFDVPTLIVTRRAYDLYAVRKAGLRCEAADFLSEYATEDMDLAGIASMVACTPDDDTNSIASVHYRRALGRANVFQLERMDERDDGDATTGTAQILKARTAFDPPTSHSAMDKMWRNGKRVRRVKLDENRNWEMFREAMPDAVVMFVVKPSSVNVATNGMSAPKEDDTII
;
A
#
# COMPACT_ATOMS: atom_id res chain seq x y z
N LEU A 1 0.11 -24.55 -13.70
CA LEU A 1 0.03 -23.10 -13.79
C LEU A 1 -1.30 -22.68 -14.42
N VAL A 2 -1.63 -23.14 -15.64
CA VAL A 2 -2.87 -22.78 -16.35
C VAL A 2 -4.14 -23.09 -15.52
N ALA A 3 -4.23 -24.25 -14.88
CA ALA A 3 -5.37 -24.61 -14.05
C ALA A 3 -5.58 -23.66 -12.87
N VAL A 4 -4.50 -23.24 -12.21
CA VAL A 4 -4.56 -22.29 -11.09
C VAL A 4 -4.98 -20.90 -11.57
N THR A 5 -4.50 -20.47 -12.74
CA THR A 5 -4.90 -19.21 -13.36
C THR A 5 -6.38 -19.21 -13.72
N MET A 6 -6.87 -20.29 -14.34
CA MET A 6 -8.30 -20.45 -14.68
C MET A 6 -9.19 -20.48 -13.43
N LEU A 7 -8.75 -21.16 -12.37
CA LEU A 7 -9.45 -21.14 -11.09
C LEU A 7 -9.52 -19.71 -10.50
N GLY A 8 -8.41 -18.96 -10.56
CA GLY A 8 -8.37 -17.57 -10.11
C GLY A 8 -9.33 -16.66 -10.88
N ILE A 9 -9.36 -16.77 -12.22
CA ILE A 9 -10.30 -16.03 -13.06
C ILE A 9 -11.75 -16.43 -12.75
N TYR A 10 -12.01 -17.71 -12.57
CA TYR A 10 -13.34 -18.19 -12.21
C TYR A 10 -13.81 -17.62 -10.87
N LEU A 11 -12.98 -17.69 -9.84
CA LEU A 11 -13.30 -17.14 -8.50
C LEU A 11 -13.49 -15.62 -8.53
N ALA A 12 -12.63 -14.89 -9.24
CA ALA A 12 -12.72 -13.43 -9.34
C ALA A 12 -14.02 -12.95 -10.03
N ASN A 13 -14.64 -13.78 -10.86
CA ASN A 13 -15.91 -13.46 -11.53
C ASN A 13 -17.16 -13.94 -10.76
N GLN A 14 -17.01 -14.53 -9.58
CA GLN A 14 -18.15 -14.93 -8.75
C GLN A 14 -18.67 -13.76 -7.94
N ARG A 15 -19.94 -13.36 -8.16
CA ARG A 15 -20.58 -12.23 -7.47
C ARG A 15 -21.20 -12.61 -6.11
N ASN A 16 -21.38 -13.90 -5.83
CA ASN A 16 -22.11 -14.38 -4.64
C ASN A 16 -21.20 -14.94 -3.55
N LEU A 17 -19.89 -14.82 -3.69
CA LEU A 17 -18.90 -15.32 -2.72
C LEU A 17 -18.17 -14.12 -2.09
N GLU A 18 -18.19 -14.05 -0.78
CA GLU A 18 -17.29 -13.15 -0.04
C GLU A 18 -15.87 -13.69 -0.11
N LEU A 19 -15.11 -13.24 -1.09
CA LEU A 19 -13.73 -13.70 -1.33
C LEU A 19 -12.71 -13.02 -0.42
N GLU A 20 -13.09 -11.94 0.25
CA GLU A 20 -12.18 -11.13 1.07
C GLU A 20 -11.43 -11.95 2.15
N PRO A 21 -12.06 -12.83 2.96
CA PRO A 21 -11.35 -13.66 3.91
C PRO A 21 -10.40 -14.67 3.25
N VAL A 22 -10.76 -15.17 2.06
CA VAL A 22 -9.92 -16.11 1.30
C VAL A 22 -8.68 -15.41 0.74
N ILE A 23 -8.83 -14.17 0.26
CA ILE A 23 -7.73 -13.36 -0.25
C ILE A 23 -6.77 -13.01 0.90
N GLU A 24 -7.28 -12.57 2.04
CA GLU A 24 -6.47 -12.23 3.21
C GLU A 24 -5.68 -13.46 3.73
N PHE A 25 -6.35 -14.61 3.87
CA PHE A 25 -5.68 -15.87 4.23
C PHE A 25 -4.59 -16.26 3.22
N LYS A 26 -4.90 -16.14 1.93
CA LYS A 26 -3.95 -16.42 0.85
C LYS A 26 -2.73 -15.49 0.92
N GLU A 27 -2.91 -14.21 1.20
CA GLU A 27 -1.81 -13.25 1.32
C GLU A 27 -0.87 -13.61 2.47
N HIS A 28 -1.40 -13.94 3.65
CA HIS A 28 -0.60 -14.40 4.78
C HIS A 28 0.14 -15.70 4.48
N LEU A 29 -0.55 -16.67 3.88
CA LEU A 29 0.05 -17.94 3.47
C LEU A 29 1.15 -17.74 2.42
N GLN A 30 0.94 -16.84 1.46
CA GLN A 30 1.93 -16.49 0.44
C GLN A 30 3.21 -15.94 1.05
N VAL A 31 3.13 -15.02 2.01
CA VAL A 31 4.30 -14.46 2.69
C VAL A 31 5.09 -15.56 3.40
N LEU A 32 4.41 -16.45 4.11
CA LEU A 32 5.03 -17.57 4.81
C LEU A 32 5.71 -18.54 3.83
N LEU A 33 5.00 -18.97 2.80
CA LEU A 33 5.52 -19.93 1.81
C LEU A 33 6.71 -19.35 1.03
N VAL A 34 6.64 -18.07 0.67
CA VAL A 34 7.73 -17.36 0.00
C VAL A 34 8.96 -17.28 0.92
N GLY A 35 8.77 -16.98 2.20
CA GLY A 35 9.85 -16.96 3.19
C GLY A 35 10.54 -18.32 3.33
N VAL A 36 9.77 -19.39 3.48
CA VAL A 36 10.29 -20.77 3.55
C VAL A 36 11.05 -21.15 2.27
N LEU A 37 10.49 -20.82 1.11
CA LEU A 37 11.14 -21.08 -0.18
C LEU A 37 12.49 -20.36 -0.29
N PHE A 38 12.57 -19.11 0.13
CA PHE A 38 13.83 -18.37 0.13
C PHE A 38 14.90 -18.99 1.06
N ILE A 39 14.49 -19.44 2.24
CA ILE A 39 15.39 -20.11 3.19
C ILE A 39 15.92 -21.41 2.57
N MET A 40 15.05 -22.22 1.96
CA MET A 40 15.44 -23.45 1.29
C MET A 40 16.38 -23.21 0.10
N LEU A 41 16.10 -22.19 -0.71
CA LEU A 41 16.96 -21.82 -1.84
C LEU A 41 18.31 -21.29 -1.38
N ALA A 42 18.32 -20.45 -0.33
CA ALA A 42 19.57 -19.93 0.25
C ALA A 42 20.46 -21.06 0.81
N GLY A 43 19.86 -22.09 1.42
CA GLY A 43 20.59 -23.25 1.93
C GLY A 43 21.24 -24.13 0.85
N ARG A 44 20.81 -24.01 -0.42
CA ARG A 44 21.41 -24.74 -1.56
C ARG A 44 22.60 -24.02 -2.18
N VAL A 45 22.74 -22.73 -1.94
CA VAL A 45 23.80 -21.91 -2.56
C VAL A 45 24.98 -21.78 -1.59
N THR A 46 26.14 -22.24 -2.01
CA THR A 46 27.36 -22.09 -1.20
C THR A 46 28.02 -20.73 -1.42
N PRO A 47 28.66 -20.12 -0.38
CA PRO A 47 29.36 -18.84 -0.52
C PRO A 47 30.42 -18.82 -1.61
N SER A 48 31.14 -19.93 -1.82
CA SER A 48 32.12 -20.06 -2.87
C SER A 48 31.52 -19.91 -4.28
N GLN A 49 30.37 -20.52 -4.53
CA GLN A 49 29.64 -20.38 -5.81
C GLN A 49 29.23 -18.93 -6.11
N ILE A 50 28.86 -18.18 -5.08
CA ILE A 50 28.53 -16.75 -5.25
C ILE A 50 29.80 -15.96 -5.57
N LEU A 51 30.91 -16.22 -4.88
CA LEU A 51 32.16 -15.51 -5.12
C LEU A 51 32.69 -15.75 -6.54
N ASP A 52 32.58 -16.98 -7.05
CA ASP A 52 33.05 -17.35 -8.40
C ASP A 52 32.29 -16.59 -9.51
N ILE A 53 31.02 -16.26 -9.28
CA ILE A 53 30.19 -15.55 -10.29
C ILE A 53 30.02 -14.07 -9.96
N LEU A 54 30.58 -13.58 -8.85
CA LEU A 54 30.24 -12.25 -8.29
C LEU A 54 30.54 -11.12 -9.29
N SER A 55 31.67 -11.12 -9.96
CA SER A 55 32.08 -10.06 -10.91
C SER A 55 31.13 -10.03 -12.14
N ALA A 56 30.96 -11.16 -12.78
CA ALA A 56 30.07 -11.29 -13.94
C ALA A 56 28.59 -11.07 -13.56
N GLY A 57 28.20 -11.60 -12.39
CA GLY A 57 26.85 -11.46 -11.85
C GLY A 57 26.49 -10.01 -11.52
N LEU A 58 27.40 -9.25 -10.92
CA LEU A 58 27.17 -7.82 -10.63
C LEU A 58 27.06 -6.98 -11.92
N ILE A 59 27.88 -7.28 -12.93
CA ILE A 59 27.75 -6.63 -14.25
C ILE A 59 26.37 -6.96 -14.86
N PHE A 60 25.94 -8.22 -14.80
CA PHE A 60 24.64 -8.63 -15.28
C PHE A 60 23.50 -7.94 -14.53
N VAL A 61 23.56 -7.85 -13.19
CA VAL A 61 22.58 -7.12 -12.38
C VAL A 61 22.54 -5.65 -12.76
N ALA A 62 23.70 -5.01 -12.91
CA ALA A 62 23.79 -3.61 -13.32
C ALA A 62 23.15 -3.38 -14.69
N LEU A 63 23.46 -4.25 -15.67
CA LEU A 63 22.85 -4.19 -17.00
C LEU A 63 21.33 -4.39 -16.94
N LEU A 64 20.88 -5.36 -16.15
CA LEU A 64 19.46 -5.65 -15.97
C LEU A 64 18.70 -4.45 -15.36
N VAL A 65 19.24 -3.86 -14.30
CA VAL A 65 18.56 -2.78 -13.54
C VAL A 65 18.64 -1.45 -14.28
N LEU A 66 19.79 -1.12 -14.91
CA LEU A 66 20.02 0.20 -15.49
C LEU A 66 19.64 0.30 -16.97
N VAL A 67 19.63 -0.81 -17.71
CA VAL A 67 19.40 -0.79 -19.16
C VAL A 67 18.16 -1.60 -19.54
N ILE A 68 18.16 -2.90 -19.27
CA ILE A 68 17.12 -3.81 -19.78
C ILE A 68 15.76 -3.44 -19.20
N ARG A 69 15.70 -3.21 -17.90
CA ARG A 69 14.46 -2.91 -17.22
C ARG A 69 13.86 -1.56 -17.62
N PRO A 70 14.58 -0.43 -17.56
CA PRO A 70 14.07 0.84 -18.06
C PRO A 70 13.64 0.78 -19.53
N ALA A 71 14.43 0.14 -20.39
CA ALA A 71 14.09 0.01 -21.80
C ALA A 71 12.79 -0.77 -21.99
N SER A 72 12.61 -1.91 -21.30
CA SER A 72 11.38 -2.73 -21.42
C SER A 72 10.14 -1.99 -20.92
N VAL A 73 10.24 -1.26 -19.81
CA VAL A 73 9.12 -0.49 -19.25
C VAL A 73 8.78 0.69 -20.14
N LEU A 74 9.77 1.45 -20.61
CA LEU A 74 9.54 2.59 -21.49
C LEU A 74 8.92 2.16 -22.83
N LEU A 75 9.35 1.03 -23.38
CA LEU A 75 8.73 0.48 -24.61
C LEU A 75 7.29 0.00 -24.34
N GLY A 76 7.03 -0.64 -23.21
CA GLY A 76 5.70 -1.13 -22.84
C GLY A 76 4.70 -0.02 -22.53
N LEU A 77 5.18 1.15 -22.09
CA LEU A 77 4.33 2.30 -21.75
C LEU A 77 4.16 3.30 -22.91
N VAL A 78 4.62 2.96 -24.12
CA VAL A 78 4.39 3.79 -25.29
C VAL A 78 2.89 3.82 -25.61
N GLY A 79 2.32 5.04 -25.69
CA GLY A 79 0.89 5.23 -25.95
C GLY A 79 -0.02 5.22 -24.72
N THR A 80 0.51 5.09 -23.50
CA THR A 80 -0.27 5.22 -22.26
C THR A 80 -0.25 6.65 -21.72
N GLU A 81 -1.30 7.04 -21.01
CA GLU A 81 -1.46 8.39 -20.40
C GLU A 81 -0.66 8.56 -19.09
N THR A 82 0.40 7.78 -18.88
CA THR A 82 1.24 7.85 -17.69
C THR A 82 2.18 9.05 -17.71
N THR A 83 2.37 9.68 -16.57
CA THR A 83 3.31 10.81 -16.40
C THR A 83 4.77 10.36 -16.51
N ARG A 84 5.68 11.29 -16.78
CA ARG A 84 7.13 10.99 -16.81
C ARG A 84 7.65 10.47 -15.48
N GLN A 85 7.12 10.99 -14.38
CA GLN A 85 7.50 10.60 -13.03
C GLN A 85 7.08 9.14 -12.72
N GLU A 86 5.85 8.78 -13.07
CA GLU A 86 5.34 7.40 -12.95
C GLU A 86 6.13 6.43 -13.82
N ARG A 87 6.43 6.77 -15.07
CA ARG A 87 7.26 5.95 -15.96
C ARG A 87 8.65 5.71 -15.37
N THR A 88 9.24 6.75 -14.77
CA THR A 88 10.55 6.63 -14.12
C THR A 88 10.46 5.72 -12.91
N LEU A 89 9.44 5.88 -12.05
CA LEU A 89 9.25 5.02 -10.90
C LEU A 89 9.05 3.55 -11.31
N MET A 90 8.17 3.28 -12.28
CA MET A 90 7.91 1.94 -12.81
C MET A 90 9.16 1.30 -13.44
N SER A 91 10.03 2.10 -14.06
CA SER A 91 11.29 1.61 -14.64
C SER A 91 12.25 1.05 -13.58
N PHE A 92 12.18 1.57 -12.37
CA PHE A 92 12.97 1.11 -11.23
C PHE A 92 12.18 0.21 -10.27
N MET A 93 10.97 -0.20 -10.63
CA MET A 93 10.14 -1.14 -9.87
C MET A 93 10.11 -2.49 -10.57
N ALA A 94 10.90 -3.47 -10.12
CA ALA A 94 10.93 -4.78 -10.74
C ALA A 94 10.17 -5.82 -9.88
N PRO A 95 9.18 -6.53 -10.44
CA PRO A 95 8.63 -7.71 -9.80
C PRO A 95 9.73 -8.78 -9.68
N ARG A 96 9.85 -9.41 -8.52
CA ARG A 96 10.88 -10.37 -8.20
C ARG A 96 10.48 -11.74 -8.71
N GLY A 97 11.29 -12.33 -9.59
CA GLY A 97 11.02 -13.65 -10.19
C GLY A 97 11.45 -14.80 -9.29
N ILE A 98 10.75 -15.06 -8.18
CA ILE A 98 10.98 -16.23 -7.32
C ILE A 98 10.82 -17.52 -8.13
N VAL A 99 9.89 -17.54 -9.07
CA VAL A 99 9.61 -18.65 -9.97
C VAL A 99 10.84 -19.01 -10.81
N ALA A 100 11.64 -18.03 -11.23
CA ALA A 100 12.84 -18.28 -12.04
C ALA A 100 13.87 -19.13 -11.29
N ALA A 101 14.11 -18.89 -10.01
CA ALA A 101 15.01 -19.68 -9.18
C ALA A 101 14.50 -21.12 -8.97
N SER A 102 13.22 -21.27 -8.69
CA SER A 102 12.57 -22.59 -8.52
C SER A 102 12.62 -23.41 -9.81
N VAL A 103 12.27 -22.79 -10.93
CA VAL A 103 12.29 -23.43 -12.25
C VAL A 103 13.71 -23.81 -12.64
N ALA A 104 14.71 -22.93 -12.47
CA ALA A 104 16.11 -23.27 -12.73
C ALA A 104 16.59 -24.46 -11.89
N SER A 105 16.23 -24.50 -10.60
CA SER A 105 16.57 -25.62 -9.71
C SER A 105 15.94 -26.94 -10.14
N ILE A 106 14.67 -26.92 -10.56
CA ILE A 106 13.95 -28.12 -11.04
C ILE A 106 14.58 -28.63 -12.34
N PHE A 107 14.87 -27.72 -13.28
CA PHE A 107 15.53 -28.12 -14.54
C PHE A 107 16.92 -28.70 -14.29
N ALA A 108 17.72 -28.15 -13.39
CA ALA A 108 19.03 -28.69 -13.04
C ALA A 108 18.93 -30.15 -12.53
N MET A 109 17.95 -30.40 -11.64
CA MET A 109 17.68 -31.76 -11.13
C MET A 109 17.24 -32.72 -12.26
N GLN A 110 16.28 -32.32 -13.09
CA GLN A 110 15.77 -33.15 -14.18
C GLN A 110 16.84 -33.48 -15.22
N PHE A 111 17.71 -32.53 -15.57
CA PHE A 111 18.82 -32.81 -16.48
C PHE A 111 19.84 -33.77 -15.87
N SER A 112 20.14 -33.62 -14.55
CA SER A 112 21.03 -34.57 -13.86
C SER A 112 20.49 -35.98 -13.81
N GLU A 113 19.21 -36.14 -13.40
CA GLU A 113 18.54 -37.44 -13.38
C GLU A 113 18.45 -38.08 -14.76
N SER A 114 18.15 -37.30 -15.79
CA SER A 114 18.11 -37.77 -17.18
C SER A 114 19.48 -38.23 -17.66
N ALA A 115 20.55 -37.50 -17.32
CA ALA A 115 21.92 -37.91 -17.65
C ALA A 115 22.31 -39.25 -17.00
N ASP A 116 21.96 -39.42 -15.72
CA ASP A 116 22.26 -40.63 -14.97
C ASP A 116 21.45 -41.83 -15.49
N HIS A 117 20.19 -41.62 -15.85
CA HIS A 117 19.35 -42.68 -16.47
C HIS A 117 19.91 -43.11 -17.82
N VAL A 118 20.33 -42.20 -18.69
CA VAL A 118 20.95 -42.52 -19.98
C VAL A 118 22.29 -43.24 -19.78
N ARG A 119 23.09 -42.84 -18.77
CA ARG A 119 24.33 -43.57 -18.44
C ARG A 119 24.10 -44.99 -18.00
N GLU A 120 23.06 -45.21 -17.20
CA GLU A 120 22.72 -46.59 -16.76
C GLU A 120 22.26 -47.47 -17.92
N GLN A 121 21.43 -46.92 -18.82
CA GLN A 121 21.06 -47.62 -20.07
C GLN A 121 22.29 -47.93 -20.93
N ALA A 122 23.21 -47.00 -21.06
CA ALA A 122 24.45 -47.21 -21.80
C ALA A 122 25.31 -48.34 -21.23
N LYS A 123 25.36 -48.47 -19.89
CA LYS A 123 26.06 -49.58 -19.23
C LYS A 123 25.41 -50.94 -19.50
N GLN A 124 24.08 -50.99 -19.46
CA GLN A 124 23.32 -52.23 -19.70
C GLN A 124 23.51 -52.79 -21.12
N ILE A 125 23.64 -51.90 -22.09
CA ILE A 125 23.78 -52.26 -23.52
C ILE A 125 25.27 -52.49 -23.91
N ALA A 126 26.23 -52.09 -23.09
CA ALA A 126 27.64 -52.11 -23.41
C ALA A 126 28.20 -53.49 -23.84
N ALA A 127 27.64 -54.57 -23.31
CA ALA A 127 28.04 -55.94 -23.63
C ALA A 127 27.43 -56.44 -24.93
N SER A 128 26.27 -55.98 -25.35
CA SER A 128 25.50 -56.41 -26.53
C SER A 128 25.75 -55.52 -27.75
N ASP A 129 25.88 -54.23 -27.58
CA ASP A 129 26.13 -53.26 -28.66
C ASP A 129 27.09 -52.14 -28.18
N PRO A 130 28.40 -52.30 -28.34
CA PRO A 130 29.42 -51.34 -27.87
C PRO A 130 29.34 -49.99 -28.59
N GLU A 131 28.94 -49.95 -29.85
CA GLU A 131 28.86 -48.70 -30.63
C GLU A 131 27.65 -47.86 -30.18
N HIS A 132 26.51 -48.47 -29.95
CA HIS A 132 25.34 -47.82 -29.43
C HIS A 132 25.55 -47.31 -27.99
N SER A 133 26.20 -48.09 -27.16
CA SER A 133 26.60 -47.71 -25.81
C SER A 133 27.51 -46.48 -25.81
N LYS A 134 28.51 -46.39 -26.69
CA LYS A 134 29.37 -45.19 -26.81
C LYS A 134 28.57 -43.94 -27.18
N ARG A 135 27.61 -44.02 -28.08
CA ARG A 135 26.72 -42.92 -28.47
C ARG A 135 25.85 -42.47 -27.29
N LEU A 136 25.29 -43.39 -26.54
CA LEU A 136 24.54 -43.06 -25.32
C LEU A 136 25.38 -42.39 -24.25
N PHE A 137 26.61 -42.87 -24.04
CA PHE A 137 27.56 -42.19 -23.12
C PHE A 137 27.91 -40.79 -23.57
N SER A 138 28.14 -40.53 -24.85
CA SER A 138 28.37 -39.19 -25.37
C SER A 138 27.18 -38.29 -25.19
N PHE A 139 25.98 -38.76 -25.43
CA PHE A 139 24.73 -38.04 -25.20
C PHE A 139 24.49 -37.75 -23.72
N ALA A 140 24.68 -38.71 -22.83
CA ALA A 140 24.63 -38.54 -21.39
C ALA A 140 25.61 -37.46 -20.89
N ASN A 141 26.83 -37.44 -21.44
CA ASN A 141 27.80 -36.40 -21.10
C ASN A 141 27.42 -35.02 -21.61
N GLN A 142 26.74 -34.91 -22.76
CA GLN A 142 26.17 -33.63 -23.21
C GLN A 142 25.08 -33.15 -22.29
N ILE A 143 24.16 -34.03 -21.89
CA ILE A 143 23.09 -33.67 -20.92
C ILE A 143 23.69 -33.26 -19.58
N ALA A 144 24.69 -33.99 -19.07
CA ALA A 144 25.41 -33.63 -17.84
C ALA A 144 26.14 -32.28 -17.94
N GLY A 145 26.70 -31.97 -19.12
CA GLY A 145 27.26 -30.67 -19.42
C GLY A 145 26.22 -29.52 -19.36
N MET A 146 25.04 -29.77 -19.89
CA MET A 146 23.90 -28.84 -19.78
C MET A 146 23.45 -28.68 -18.33
N ALA A 147 23.32 -29.77 -17.58
CA ALA A 147 22.98 -29.75 -16.16
C ALA A 147 23.94 -28.88 -15.35
N SER A 148 25.25 -29.03 -15.58
CA SER A 148 26.28 -28.23 -14.89
C SER A 148 26.21 -26.72 -15.23
N GLN A 149 25.77 -26.37 -16.45
CA GLN A 149 25.54 -24.97 -16.82
C GLN A 149 24.28 -24.41 -16.15
N VAL A 150 23.22 -25.20 -16.08
CA VAL A 150 21.96 -24.82 -15.40
C VAL A 150 22.19 -24.70 -13.89
N ASP A 151 23.02 -25.53 -13.29
CA ASP A 151 23.40 -25.42 -11.87
C ASP A 151 24.07 -24.07 -11.55
N ARG A 152 24.82 -23.49 -12.48
CA ARG A 152 25.40 -22.13 -12.32
C ARG A 152 24.35 -21.02 -12.38
N LEU A 153 23.20 -21.27 -12.97
CA LEU A 153 22.10 -20.30 -13.03
C LEU A 153 21.46 -20.08 -11.65
N VAL A 154 21.42 -21.11 -10.80
CA VAL A 154 20.78 -21.01 -9.48
C VAL A 154 21.45 -19.94 -8.61
N PRO A 155 22.79 -19.94 -8.39
CA PRO A 155 23.47 -18.87 -7.67
C PRO A 155 23.34 -17.50 -8.35
N LEU A 156 23.34 -17.45 -9.70
CA LEU A 156 23.16 -16.19 -10.44
C LEU A 156 21.76 -15.58 -10.20
N VAL A 157 20.72 -16.40 -10.32
CA VAL A 157 19.34 -15.95 -10.06
C VAL A 157 19.20 -15.51 -8.60
N PHE A 158 19.79 -16.24 -7.67
CA PHE A 158 19.82 -15.86 -6.26
C PHE A 158 20.50 -14.52 -6.04
N LEU A 159 21.67 -14.29 -6.65
CA LEU A 159 22.38 -13.02 -6.61
C LEU A 159 21.52 -11.87 -7.17
N VAL A 160 20.87 -12.09 -8.32
CA VAL A 160 19.95 -11.10 -8.93
C VAL A 160 18.81 -10.76 -7.97
N ILE A 161 18.20 -11.76 -7.33
CA ILE A 161 17.09 -11.54 -6.38
C ILE A 161 17.59 -10.71 -5.19
N VAL A 162 18.69 -11.11 -4.53
CA VAL A 162 19.23 -10.40 -3.37
C VAL A 162 19.60 -8.96 -3.71
N CYS A 163 20.31 -8.73 -4.80
CA CYS A 163 20.70 -7.39 -5.24
C CYS A 163 19.50 -6.52 -5.58
N THR A 164 18.53 -7.05 -6.32
CA THR A 164 17.32 -6.28 -6.69
C THR A 164 16.44 -6.00 -5.48
N VAL A 165 16.30 -6.96 -4.55
CA VAL A 165 15.60 -6.73 -3.27
C VAL A 165 16.25 -5.60 -2.48
N ALA A 166 17.57 -5.62 -2.37
CA ALA A 166 18.31 -4.58 -1.63
C ALA A 166 18.19 -3.22 -2.32
N ILE A 167 18.42 -3.15 -3.63
CA ILE A 167 18.38 -1.89 -4.40
C ILE A 167 16.97 -1.28 -4.36
N TYR A 168 15.94 -2.07 -4.66
CA TYR A 168 14.57 -1.55 -4.71
C TYR A 168 13.95 -1.39 -3.33
N GLY A 169 14.21 -2.31 -2.39
CA GLY A 169 13.69 -2.21 -1.03
C GLY A 169 14.17 -0.97 -0.29
N LEU A 170 15.44 -0.60 -0.47
CA LEU A 170 16.05 0.56 0.18
C LEU A 170 15.88 1.86 -0.63
N GLY A 171 15.77 1.74 -1.96
CA GLY A 171 15.81 2.89 -2.86
C GLY A 171 14.47 3.43 -3.31
N ILE A 172 13.43 2.56 -3.45
CA ILE A 172 12.17 2.94 -4.09
C ILE A 172 11.41 4.03 -3.34
N GLY A 173 11.39 3.99 -2.01
CA GLY A 173 10.73 5.01 -1.18
C GLY A 173 11.33 6.40 -1.41
N ARG A 174 12.67 6.50 -1.32
CA ARG A 174 13.38 7.78 -1.58
C ARG A 174 13.22 8.27 -3.01
N LEU A 175 13.14 7.34 -3.98
CA LEU A 175 12.90 7.69 -5.37
C LEU A 175 11.48 8.23 -5.57
N ALA A 176 10.47 7.57 -5.00
CA ALA A 176 9.07 8.01 -5.07
C ALA A 176 8.88 9.39 -4.45
N GLU A 177 9.53 9.67 -3.31
CA GLU A 177 9.53 10.99 -2.68
C GLU A 177 10.17 12.06 -3.58
N LYS A 178 11.34 11.78 -4.14
CA LYS A 178 12.04 12.71 -5.06
C LYS A 178 11.25 13.00 -6.33
N LEU A 179 10.46 12.04 -6.80
CA LEU A 179 9.59 12.19 -7.97
C LEU A 179 8.25 12.86 -7.61
N GLY A 180 7.99 13.14 -6.33
CA GLY A 180 6.72 13.71 -5.88
C GLY A 180 5.51 12.75 -5.96
N LEU A 181 5.78 11.44 -6.10
CA LEU A 181 4.76 10.39 -6.19
C LEU A 181 4.42 9.78 -4.81
N ALA A 182 5.20 10.07 -3.80
CA ALA A 182 4.95 9.68 -2.42
C ALA A 182 5.32 10.83 -1.49
N SER A 183 4.56 10.98 -0.43
CA SER A 183 4.91 11.88 0.68
C SER A 183 5.57 11.06 1.78
N ALA A 184 6.75 11.47 2.21
CA ALA A 184 7.48 10.83 3.33
C ALA A 184 6.65 10.83 4.61
N SER A 185 5.80 11.82 4.76
CA SER A 185 4.88 11.97 5.89
C SER A 185 3.54 12.49 5.37
N PRO A 186 2.61 11.61 4.99
CA PRO A 186 1.29 12.05 4.60
C PRO A 186 0.66 12.80 5.78
N ARG A 187 0.14 14.01 5.53
CA ARG A 187 -0.50 14.86 6.54
C ARG A 187 -1.86 15.37 6.10
N GLY A 188 -2.31 14.92 4.93
CA GLY A 188 -3.59 15.33 4.37
C GLY A 188 -4.78 14.79 5.13
N VAL A 189 -5.90 15.46 4.95
CA VAL A 189 -7.17 15.13 5.60
C VAL A 189 -8.25 14.91 4.55
N MET A 190 -8.92 13.75 4.63
CA MET A 190 -10.11 13.46 3.85
C MET A 190 -11.37 13.75 4.68
N PHE A 191 -12.33 14.43 4.09
CA PHE A 191 -13.65 14.61 4.66
C PHE A 191 -14.66 13.74 3.87
N ALA A 192 -15.27 12.77 4.54
CA ALA A 192 -16.38 12.01 3.97
C ALA A 192 -17.69 12.74 4.29
N GLY A 193 -18.12 13.54 3.34
CA GLY A 193 -19.21 14.49 3.48
C GLY A 193 -18.78 15.93 3.23
N SER A 194 -19.73 16.81 2.94
CA SER A 194 -19.47 18.19 2.48
C SER A 194 -20.33 19.26 3.19
N PRO A 195 -20.53 19.21 4.52
CA PRO A 195 -21.17 20.33 5.20
C PRO A 195 -20.35 21.62 5.02
N ALA A 196 -21.00 22.78 5.07
CA ALA A 196 -20.37 24.05 4.73
C ALA A 196 -19.13 24.37 5.56
N TRP A 197 -19.08 23.97 6.81
CA TRP A 197 -17.92 24.13 7.69
C TRP A 197 -16.68 23.31 7.26
N THR A 198 -16.87 22.17 6.59
CA THR A 198 -15.73 21.38 6.08
C THR A 198 -15.01 22.09 4.93
N ILE A 199 -15.75 22.83 4.10
CA ILE A 199 -15.15 23.62 3.03
C ILE A 199 -14.28 24.73 3.63
N ASP A 200 -14.74 25.38 4.69
CA ASP A 200 -13.99 26.44 5.37
C ASP A 200 -12.77 25.88 6.11
N THR A 201 -12.93 24.73 6.76
CA THR A 201 -11.84 23.98 7.39
C THR A 201 -10.78 23.56 6.38
N ALA A 202 -11.19 22.99 5.24
CA ALA A 202 -10.29 22.57 4.18
C ALA A 202 -9.50 23.75 3.56
N LYS A 203 -10.14 24.91 3.41
CA LYS A 203 -9.41 26.15 3.01
C LYS A 203 -8.36 26.53 4.03
N THR A 204 -8.72 26.51 5.31
CA THR A 204 -7.79 26.86 6.40
C THR A 204 -6.62 25.89 6.47
N LEU A 205 -6.86 24.58 6.28
CA LEU A 205 -5.80 23.55 6.21
C LEU A 205 -4.88 23.75 5.00
N ARG A 206 -5.45 24.11 3.84
CA ARG A 206 -4.67 24.43 2.63
C ARG A 206 -3.69 25.59 2.84
N ASP A 207 -4.03 26.59 3.63
CA ASP A 207 -3.12 27.69 3.97
C ASP A 207 -1.86 27.24 4.73
N PHE A 208 -1.85 25.98 5.22
CA PHE A 208 -0.70 25.31 5.83
C PHE A 208 -0.09 24.23 4.91
N ASP A 209 -0.37 24.28 3.62
CA ASP A 209 0.06 23.27 2.64
C ASP A 209 -0.36 21.84 3.02
N VAL A 210 -1.51 21.70 3.70
CA VAL A 210 -2.09 20.40 4.06
C VAL A 210 -3.00 19.93 2.92
N PRO A 211 -2.70 18.81 2.27
CA PRO A 211 -3.59 18.24 1.26
C PRO A 211 -4.96 17.93 1.84
N THR A 212 -6.01 18.36 1.17
CA THR A 212 -7.38 18.07 1.59
C THR A 212 -8.16 17.43 0.46
N LEU A 213 -8.99 16.43 0.78
CA LEU A 213 -9.88 15.76 -0.15
C LEU A 213 -11.28 15.75 0.42
N ILE A 214 -12.26 16.26 -0.32
CA ILE A 214 -13.68 16.20 0.05
C ILE A 214 -14.38 15.20 -0.87
N VAL A 215 -14.99 14.17 -0.28
CA VAL A 215 -15.72 13.14 -1.01
C VAL A 215 -17.22 13.32 -0.77
N THR A 216 -17.98 13.48 -1.84
CA THR A 216 -19.43 13.67 -1.74
C THR A 216 -20.14 13.24 -3.02
N ARG A 217 -21.38 12.72 -2.90
CA ARG A 217 -22.26 12.40 -4.05
C ARG A 217 -23.05 13.58 -4.57
N ARG A 218 -23.18 14.64 -3.77
CA ARG A 218 -24.07 15.76 -4.08
C ARG A 218 -23.44 16.70 -5.10
N ALA A 219 -24.01 16.77 -6.30
CA ALA A 219 -23.50 17.62 -7.37
C ALA A 219 -23.40 19.11 -6.98
N TYR A 220 -24.35 19.61 -6.19
CA TYR A 220 -24.33 20.99 -5.69
C TYR A 220 -23.10 21.27 -4.80
N ASP A 221 -22.79 20.34 -3.91
CA ASP A 221 -21.66 20.47 -2.99
C ASP A 221 -20.33 20.40 -3.74
N LEU A 222 -20.25 19.52 -4.76
CA LEU A 222 -19.07 19.44 -5.62
C LEU A 222 -18.77 20.77 -6.32
N TYR A 223 -19.80 21.47 -6.79
CA TYR A 223 -19.62 22.79 -7.37
C TYR A 223 -19.05 23.79 -6.35
N ALA A 224 -19.57 23.82 -5.13
CA ALA A 224 -19.07 24.68 -4.07
C ALA A 224 -17.62 24.40 -3.69
N VAL A 225 -17.26 23.11 -3.58
CA VAL A 225 -15.88 22.66 -3.26
C VAL A 225 -14.92 23.03 -4.39
N ARG A 226 -15.29 22.77 -5.66
CA ARG A 226 -14.47 23.13 -6.83
C ARG A 226 -14.28 24.63 -6.96
N LYS A 227 -15.34 25.42 -6.74
CA LYS A 227 -15.28 26.88 -6.71
C LYS A 227 -14.33 27.41 -5.63
N ALA A 228 -14.20 26.68 -4.53
CA ALA A 228 -13.23 26.97 -3.48
C ALA A 228 -11.79 26.59 -3.83
N GLY A 229 -11.53 25.98 -4.98
CA GLY A 229 -10.22 25.50 -5.41
C GLY A 229 -9.71 24.32 -4.57
N LEU A 230 -10.61 23.50 -4.03
CA LEU A 230 -10.29 22.32 -3.21
C LEU A 230 -10.41 21.04 -4.05
N ARG A 231 -9.60 20.06 -3.72
CA ARG A 231 -9.67 18.72 -4.32
C ARG A 231 -10.95 18.02 -3.84
N CYS A 232 -11.73 17.52 -4.78
CA CYS A 232 -12.96 16.80 -4.49
C CYS A 232 -13.17 15.63 -5.43
N GLU A 233 -13.77 14.57 -4.90
CA GLU A 233 -14.19 13.40 -5.65
C GLU A 233 -15.70 13.23 -5.59
N ALA A 234 -16.27 12.94 -6.78
CA ALA A 234 -17.69 12.68 -6.96
C ALA A 234 -17.96 11.18 -6.78
N ALA A 235 -17.97 10.71 -5.56
CA ALA A 235 -18.13 9.30 -5.27
C ALA A 235 -19.07 9.07 -4.08
N ASP A 236 -19.71 7.92 -4.08
CA ASP A 236 -20.20 7.34 -2.85
C ASP A 236 -18.99 6.77 -2.10
N PHE A 237 -18.69 7.34 -0.94
CA PHE A 237 -17.55 6.91 -0.13
C PHE A 237 -17.68 5.49 0.45
N LEU A 238 -18.82 4.83 0.25
CA LEU A 238 -19.02 3.40 0.53
C LEU A 238 -18.91 2.52 -0.72
N SER A 239 -18.67 3.11 -1.89
CA SER A 239 -18.49 2.34 -3.13
C SER A 239 -17.12 1.67 -3.19
N GLU A 240 -17.04 0.56 -3.93
CA GLU A 240 -15.79 -0.13 -4.24
C GLU A 240 -14.75 0.82 -4.87
N TYR A 241 -15.19 1.68 -5.78
CA TYR A 241 -14.33 2.72 -6.35
C TYR A 241 -13.68 3.61 -5.29
N ALA A 242 -14.47 4.07 -4.31
CA ALA A 242 -13.97 4.99 -3.29
C ALA A 242 -13.01 4.32 -2.28
N THR A 243 -13.13 3.01 -2.09
CA THR A 243 -12.30 2.25 -1.16
C THR A 243 -11.05 1.66 -1.79
N GLU A 244 -11.09 1.32 -3.09
CA GLU A 244 -10.00 0.62 -3.78
C GLU A 244 -9.27 1.47 -4.83
N ASP A 245 -10.01 2.26 -5.62
CA ASP A 245 -9.47 2.96 -6.79
C ASP A 245 -9.25 4.47 -6.56
N MET A 246 -9.87 5.06 -5.53
CA MET A 246 -9.75 6.49 -5.28
C MET A 246 -8.33 6.86 -4.85
N ASP A 247 -7.76 7.86 -5.51
CA ASP A 247 -6.42 8.36 -5.18
C ASP A 247 -6.37 9.05 -3.81
N LEU A 248 -5.84 8.37 -2.82
CA LEU A 248 -5.60 8.85 -1.46
C LEU A 248 -4.16 9.36 -1.24
N ALA A 249 -3.41 9.63 -2.31
CA ALA A 249 -2.03 10.11 -2.18
C ALA A 249 -1.94 11.37 -1.32
N GLY A 250 -1.07 11.32 -0.32
CA GLY A 250 -0.86 12.41 0.63
C GLY A 250 -1.90 12.52 1.76
N ILE A 251 -2.96 11.72 1.76
CA ILE A 251 -3.97 11.68 2.82
C ILE A 251 -3.48 10.80 3.97
N ALA A 252 -3.49 11.33 5.18
CA ALA A 252 -3.09 10.64 6.40
C ALA A 252 -4.28 10.26 7.28
N SER A 253 -5.34 11.06 7.27
CA SER A 253 -6.49 10.87 8.15
C SER A 253 -7.80 11.15 7.44
N MET A 254 -8.87 10.57 7.95
CA MET A 254 -10.24 10.75 7.46
C MET A 254 -11.15 11.16 8.61
N VAL A 255 -12.06 12.10 8.32
CA VAL A 255 -13.16 12.50 9.20
C VAL A 255 -14.48 12.26 8.48
N ALA A 256 -15.27 11.30 8.97
CA ALA A 256 -16.63 11.08 8.50
C ALA A 256 -17.56 12.12 9.13
N CYS A 257 -18.21 12.91 8.29
CA CYS A 257 -18.95 14.10 8.70
C CYS A 257 -20.28 14.28 7.97
N THR A 258 -20.94 13.17 7.63
CA THR A 258 -22.30 13.22 7.07
C THR A 258 -23.35 13.43 8.17
N PRO A 259 -24.56 13.81 7.82
CA PRO A 259 -25.68 13.89 8.77
C PRO A 259 -26.12 12.55 9.35
N ASP A 260 -25.74 11.45 8.73
CA ASP A 260 -26.16 10.10 9.10
C ASP A 260 -25.05 9.37 9.84
N ASP A 261 -25.28 9.09 11.11
CA ASP A 261 -24.30 8.48 12.02
C ASP A 261 -23.92 7.04 11.63
N ASP A 262 -24.88 6.27 11.08
CA ASP A 262 -24.61 4.90 10.63
C ASP A 262 -23.71 4.88 9.39
N THR A 263 -23.99 5.76 8.46
CA THR A 263 -23.14 5.98 7.29
C THR A 263 -21.73 6.38 7.69
N ASN A 264 -21.57 7.27 8.68
CA ASN A 264 -20.27 7.66 9.21
C ASN A 264 -19.50 6.46 9.83
N SER A 265 -20.21 5.60 10.56
CA SER A 265 -19.64 4.41 11.17
C SER A 265 -19.18 3.39 10.13
N ILE A 266 -20.01 3.13 9.10
CA ILE A 266 -19.67 2.21 8.02
C ILE A 266 -18.48 2.73 7.22
N ALA A 267 -18.49 4.01 6.84
CA ALA A 267 -17.36 4.65 6.16
C ALA A 267 -16.07 4.51 6.98
N SER A 268 -16.17 4.71 8.29
CA SER A 268 -15.03 4.56 9.19
C SER A 268 -14.46 3.14 9.20
N VAL A 269 -15.29 2.11 9.12
CA VAL A 269 -14.84 0.71 9.02
C VAL A 269 -14.11 0.45 7.70
N HIS A 270 -14.69 0.91 6.60
CA HIS A 270 -14.10 0.74 5.26
C HIS A 270 -12.71 1.35 5.15
N TYR A 271 -12.55 2.60 5.58
CA TYR A 271 -11.25 3.30 5.44
C TYR A 271 -10.19 2.90 6.47
N ARG A 272 -10.52 2.07 7.48
CA ARG A 272 -9.51 1.54 8.44
C ARG A 272 -8.40 0.75 7.76
N ARG A 273 -8.72 0.03 6.68
CA ARG A 273 -7.71 -0.76 5.94
C ARG A 273 -6.72 0.14 5.22
N ALA A 274 -7.19 1.21 4.60
CA ALA A 274 -6.35 2.13 3.81
C ALA A 274 -5.55 3.10 4.69
N LEU A 275 -6.16 3.67 5.73
CA LEU A 275 -5.57 4.73 6.55
C LEU A 275 -5.11 4.28 7.94
N GLY A 276 -5.47 3.06 8.34
CA GLY A 276 -5.22 2.56 9.70
C GLY A 276 -6.26 3.05 10.72
N ARG A 277 -6.57 2.20 11.71
CA ARG A 277 -7.59 2.47 12.74
C ARG A 277 -7.35 3.77 13.55
N ALA A 278 -6.10 4.14 13.74
CA ALA A 278 -5.74 5.33 14.52
C ALA A 278 -6.07 6.65 13.81
N ASN A 279 -6.22 6.63 12.49
CA ASN A 279 -6.34 7.80 11.63
C ASN A 279 -7.73 8.00 11.04
N VAL A 280 -8.69 7.18 11.46
CA VAL A 280 -10.07 7.27 10.99
C VAL A 280 -10.96 7.75 12.12
N PHE A 281 -11.69 8.83 11.85
CA PHE A 281 -12.49 9.55 12.83
C PHE A 281 -13.91 9.74 12.30
N GLN A 282 -14.87 9.85 13.22
CA GLN A 282 -16.25 10.25 12.94
C GLN A 282 -16.70 11.33 13.92
N LEU A 283 -17.70 12.09 13.56
CA LEU A 283 -18.34 13.02 14.48
C LEU A 283 -19.01 12.24 15.63
N GLU A 284 -19.26 12.92 16.73
CA GLU A 284 -20.01 12.35 17.86
C GLU A 284 -21.39 11.92 17.42
N ARG A 285 -21.76 10.69 17.77
CA ARG A 285 -23.10 10.16 17.47
C ARG A 285 -24.16 10.79 18.38
N MET A 286 -25.33 11.04 17.84
CA MET A 286 -26.45 11.61 18.61
C MET A 286 -27.06 10.58 19.57
N ASP A 287 -27.12 9.32 19.17
CA ASP A 287 -27.68 8.21 19.92
C ASP A 287 -26.85 7.79 21.15
N GLU A 288 -25.54 8.09 21.17
CA GLU A 288 -24.69 7.77 22.33
C GLU A 288 -24.87 8.74 23.51
N ARG A 289 -25.57 9.85 23.32
CA ARG A 289 -25.83 10.82 24.40
C ARG A 289 -26.93 10.40 25.38
N ASP A 290 -27.84 9.53 24.94
CA ASP A 290 -29.10 9.31 25.66
C ASP A 290 -29.25 7.95 26.33
N ASP A 291 -28.44 6.94 26.00
CA ASP A 291 -28.67 5.57 26.47
C ASP A 291 -27.43 4.93 27.11
N GLY A 292 -27.46 4.83 28.43
CA GLY A 292 -26.62 3.88 29.17
C GLY A 292 -27.03 2.40 28.99
N ASP A 293 -27.90 2.09 28.03
CA ASP A 293 -28.41 0.73 27.80
C ASP A 293 -27.58 0.01 26.74
N ALA A 294 -26.94 -1.07 27.16
CA ALA A 294 -26.07 -1.90 26.33
C ALA A 294 -26.79 -2.61 25.16
N THR A 295 -28.15 -2.57 25.14
CA THR A 295 -28.96 -3.25 24.12
C THR A 295 -29.17 -2.41 22.87
N THR A 296 -29.04 -1.08 22.94
CA THR A 296 -29.23 -0.14 21.82
C THR A 296 -27.92 0.47 21.31
N GLY A 297 -26.81 0.26 22.01
CA GLY A 297 -25.50 0.82 21.65
C GLY A 297 -24.90 0.21 20.37
N THR A 298 -24.29 1.05 19.55
CA THR A 298 -23.51 0.59 18.37
C THR A 298 -22.43 -0.39 18.77
N ALA A 299 -22.31 -1.49 18.03
CA ALA A 299 -21.26 -2.49 18.27
C ALA A 299 -19.88 -1.83 18.32
N GLN A 300 -19.07 -2.22 19.30
CA GLN A 300 -17.75 -1.61 19.55
C GLN A 300 -16.80 -1.71 18.34
N ILE A 301 -17.02 -2.70 17.47
CA ILE A 301 -16.27 -2.88 16.23
C ILE A 301 -16.58 -1.79 15.20
N LEU A 302 -17.76 -1.19 15.25
CA LEU A 302 -18.20 -0.11 14.36
C LEU A 302 -17.78 1.27 14.88
N LYS A 303 -17.36 1.38 16.14
CA LYS A 303 -16.95 2.65 16.73
C LYS A 303 -15.61 3.11 16.17
N ALA A 304 -15.61 4.24 15.45
CA ALA A 304 -14.40 4.96 15.13
C ALA A 304 -14.00 5.88 16.30
N ARG A 305 -12.83 6.49 16.21
CA ARG A 305 -12.43 7.56 17.15
C ARG A 305 -13.32 8.77 16.92
N THR A 306 -13.83 9.33 18.01
CA THR A 306 -14.62 10.56 17.93
C THR A 306 -13.72 11.74 17.60
N ALA A 307 -14.08 12.47 16.55
CA ALA A 307 -13.39 13.68 16.12
C ALA A 307 -13.77 14.86 17.01
N PHE A 308 -12.80 15.77 17.14
CA PHE A 308 -12.89 17.09 17.72
C PHE A 308 -12.90 17.09 19.26
N ASP A 309 -12.52 18.24 19.81
CA ASP A 309 -12.47 18.49 21.25
C ASP A 309 -13.12 19.85 21.57
N PRO A 310 -14.26 19.87 22.30
CA PRO A 310 -15.02 18.72 22.79
C PRO A 310 -15.68 17.93 21.64
N PRO A 311 -16.03 16.64 21.86
CA PRO A 311 -16.79 15.84 20.94
C PRO A 311 -18.05 16.56 20.48
N THR A 312 -18.29 16.56 19.18
CA THR A 312 -19.37 17.37 18.61
C THR A 312 -20.07 16.63 17.48
N SER A 313 -21.41 16.62 17.54
CA SER A 313 -22.22 15.96 16.51
C SER A 313 -22.39 16.84 15.26
N HIS A 314 -22.76 16.23 14.14
CA HIS A 314 -23.04 16.95 12.90
C HIS A 314 -24.07 18.09 13.10
N SER A 315 -25.16 17.82 13.81
CA SER A 315 -26.21 18.81 14.05
C SER A 315 -25.72 20.00 14.88
N ALA A 316 -24.85 19.75 15.87
CA ALA A 316 -24.25 20.82 16.68
C ALA A 316 -23.28 21.69 15.87
N MET A 317 -22.43 21.08 15.02
CA MET A 317 -21.55 21.80 14.10
C MET A 317 -22.34 22.67 13.12
N ASP A 318 -23.39 22.12 12.52
CA ASP A 318 -24.23 22.83 11.56
C ASP A 318 -24.98 23.99 12.22
N LYS A 319 -25.46 23.81 13.45
CA LYS A 319 -26.08 24.87 14.25
C LYS A 319 -25.10 26.01 14.58
N MET A 320 -23.86 25.67 14.97
CA MET A 320 -22.81 26.68 15.21
C MET A 320 -22.51 27.46 13.94
N TRP A 321 -22.40 26.78 12.80
CA TRP A 321 -22.16 27.41 11.51
C TRP A 321 -23.30 28.36 11.10
N ARG A 322 -24.55 27.94 11.25
CA ARG A 322 -25.74 28.77 10.95
C ARG A 322 -25.85 29.98 11.87
N ASN A 323 -25.39 29.83 13.11
CA ASN A 323 -25.33 30.94 14.09
C ASN A 323 -24.15 31.90 13.87
N GLY A 324 -23.45 31.79 12.74
CA GLY A 324 -22.37 32.71 12.37
C GLY A 324 -21.01 32.38 12.95
N LYS A 325 -20.83 31.26 13.68
CA LYS A 325 -19.47 30.80 14.06
C LYS A 325 -18.69 30.39 12.81
N ARG A 326 -17.41 30.69 12.76
CA ARG A 326 -16.54 30.42 11.62
C ARG A 326 -15.26 29.76 12.06
N VAL A 327 -14.65 29.01 11.14
CA VAL A 327 -13.35 28.38 11.36
C VAL A 327 -12.28 29.46 11.51
N ARG A 328 -11.46 29.33 12.52
CA ARG A 328 -10.36 30.24 12.81
C ARG A 328 -9.11 29.45 13.14
N ARG A 329 -7.97 30.04 12.88
CA ARG A 329 -6.66 29.52 13.28
C ARG A 329 -6.12 30.29 14.46
N VAL A 330 -5.58 29.60 15.44
CA VAL A 330 -4.93 30.19 16.60
C VAL A 330 -3.55 29.55 16.76
N LYS A 331 -2.50 30.34 16.62
CA LYS A 331 -1.14 29.88 16.92
C LYS A 331 -0.93 30.00 18.43
N LEU A 332 -0.44 28.91 19.02
CA LEU A 332 -0.06 28.91 20.43
C LEU A 332 1.36 29.46 20.58
N ASP A 333 1.56 30.31 21.56
CA ASP A 333 2.84 30.93 21.94
C ASP A 333 2.93 31.10 23.46
N GLU A 334 4.05 31.59 23.96
CA GLU A 334 4.26 31.87 25.40
C GLU A 334 3.16 32.74 26.03
N ASN A 335 2.58 33.67 25.26
CA ASN A 335 1.54 34.59 25.72
C ASN A 335 0.13 34.05 25.53
N ARG A 336 -0.02 32.96 24.81
CA ARG A 336 -1.29 32.28 24.49
C ARG A 336 -1.10 30.77 24.48
N ASN A 337 -0.93 30.21 25.67
CA ASN A 337 -0.83 28.78 25.84
C ASN A 337 -2.22 28.06 25.76
N TRP A 338 -2.22 26.75 25.79
CA TRP A 338 -3.44 25.94 25.70
C TRP A 338 -4.45 26.24 26.80
N GLU A 339 -4.01 26.42 28.04
CA GLU A 339 -4.87 26.69 29.18
C GLU A 339 -5.56 28.05 29.03
N MET A 340 -4.80 29.10 28.73
CA MET A 340 -5.35 30.45 28.46
C MET A 340 -6.32 30.44 27.27
N PHE A 341 -6.04 29.67 26.23
CA PHE A 341 -6.97 29.53 25.11
C PHE A 341 -8.31 28.92 25.57
N ARG A 342 -8.27 27.82 26.35
CA ARG A 342 -9.47 27.18 26.87
C ARG A 342 -10.26 28.04 27.82
N GLU A 343 -9.59 28.84 28.68
CA GLU A 343 -10.24 29.81 29.53
C GLU A 343 -10.91 30.95 28.75
N ALA A 344 -10.23 31.46 27.72
CA ALA A 344 -10.75 32.57 26.91
C ALA A 344 -11.89 32.13 25.97
N MET A 345 -11.89 30.87 25.53
CA MET A 345 -12.85 30.31 24.57
C MET A 345 -13.35 28.93 25.00
N PRO A 346 -14.10 28.81 26.09
CA PRO A 346 -14.55 27.51 26.62
C PRO A 346 -15.47 26.75 25.65
N ASP A 347 -16.25 27.46 24.83
CA ASP A 347 -17.17 26.89 23.83
C ASP A 347 -16.53 26.64 22.46
N ALA A 348 -15.23 26.83 22.32
CA ALA A 348 -14.55 26.57 21.05
C ALA A 348 -14.36 25.08 20.83
N VAL A 349 -14.72 24.62 19.64
CA VAL A 349 -14.46 23.24 19.18
C VAL A 349 -13.13 23.25 18.44
N VAL A 350 -12.15 22.55 18.96
CA VAL A 350 -10.85 22.37 18.28
C VAL A 350 -10.97 21.15 17.36
N MET A 351 -10.74 21.38 16.07
CA MET A 351 -10.87 20.35 15.04
C MET A 351 -9.53 19.70 14.71
N PHE A 352 -8.48 20.50 14.60
CA PHE A 352 -7.15 20.04 14.20
C PHE A 352 -6.05 20.73 14.99
N VAL A 353 -4.97 19.98 15.21
CA VAL A 353 -3.69 20.51 15.70
C VAL A 353 -2.68 20.36 14.57
N VAL A 354 -2.26 21.47 14.00
CA VAL A 354 -1.30 21.56 12.90
C VAL A 354 0.10 21.79 13.48
N LYS A 355 0.99 20.84 13.20
CA LYS A 355 2.42 20.88 13.54
C LYS A 355 3.24 21.03 12.26
N PRO A 356 4.51 21.42 12.33
CA PRO A 356 5.36 21.57 11.14
C PRO A 356 5.43 20.30 10.28
N SER A 357 5.42 19.10 10.89
CA SER A 357 5.56 17.83 10.21
C SER A 357 4.31 16.95 10.19
N SER A 358 3.25 17.30 10.92
CA SER A 358 2.05 16.47 11.04
C SER A 358 0.79 17.30 11.27
N VAL A 359 -0.35 16.73 10.90
CA VAL A 359 -1.67 17.28 11.22
C VAL A 359 -2.44 16.19 11.96
N ASN A 360 -2.90 16.51 13.14
CA ASN A 360 -3.64 15.59 13.98
C ASN A 360 -5.08 16.07 14.13
N VAL A 361 -6.03 15.17 13.97
CA VAL A 361 -7.42 15.44 14.33
C VAL A 361 -7.51 15.54 15.84
N ALA A 362 -8.07 16.62 16.36
CA ALA A 362 -8.28 16.79 17.78
C ALA A 362 -9.28 15.74 18.29
N THR A 363 -9.05 15.23 19.48
CA THR A 363 -9.92 14.23 20.14
C THR A 363 -10.00 14.51 21.62
N ASN A 364 -11.11 14.14 22.23
CA ASN A 364 -11.25 14.26 23.67
C ASN A 364 -10.13 13.48 24.40
N GLY A 365 -9.49 14.13 25.37
CA GLY A 365 -8.37 13.55 26.11
C GLY A 365 -7.04 13.51 25.35
N MET A 366 -6.91 14.25 24.23
CA MET A 366 -5.61 14.43 23.57
C MET A 366 -4.64 15.16 24.50
N SER A 367 -3.34 14.90 24.35
CA SER A 367 -2.31 15.70 25.03
C SER A 367 -2.40 17.17 24.60
N ALA A 368 -2.23 18.08 25.56
CA ALA A 368 -2.26 19.52 25.27
C ALA A 368 -1.30 19.88 24.13
N PRO A 369 -1.76 20.66 23.14
CA PRO A 369 -0.88 21.18 22.10
C PRO A 369 0.25 22.01 22.70
N LYS A 370 1.42 21.95 22.08
CA LYS A 370 2.62 22.65 22.53
C LYS A 370 2.68 24.05 21.96
N GLU A 371 3.62 24.83 22.48
CA GLU A 371 4.05 26.09 21.86
C GLU A 371 4.48 25.83 20.41
N ASP A 372 4.20 26.81 19.54
CA ASP A 372 4.33 26.73 18.08
C ASP A 372 3.32 25.83 17.33
N ASP A 373 2.50 25.04 18.02
CA ASP A 373 1.39 24.34 17.36
C ASP A 373 0.30 25.36 16.96
N THR A 374 -0.36 25.11 15.84
CA THR A 374 -1.52 25.89 15.44
C THR A 374 -2.78 25.04 15.59
N ILE A 375 -3.78 25.57 16.26
CA ILE A 375 -5.08 24.95 16.41
C ILE A 375 -6.09 25.55 15.43
N ILE A 376 -6.95 24.71 14.89
CA ILE A 376 -8.05 25.09 13.98
C ILE A 376 -9.36 24.65 14.60
#